data_2dfd0d0700fc1d669e672bac5b34545a
#
_entry.id   2dfd0d0700fc1d669e672bac5b34545a
#
_cell.length_a   1.000
_cell.length_b   1.000
_cell.length_c   1.000
_cell.angle_alpha   90.00
_cell.angle_beta   90.00
_cell.angle_gamma   90.00
#
_symmetry.space_group_name_H-M   'P 1'
#
loop_
_entity.id
_entity.type
_entity.pdbx_description
1 polymer ?
#
loop_
_entity_poly.entity_id
_entity_poly.type
_entity_poly.pdbx_seq_one_letter_code
_entity_poly.pdbx_strand_id
1 'polypeptide(L)'
;VKLLDESGPQLASALPEFGITMPFKPTDFTQVNPAINRVLVTRALRLLQAQKHERVIDWFCGLGNFTLPIATTAGEVLGIEGSEALVARSRQNLALNQAGRSAPLAPTAFVARNLFEMTPAMLVADGTAQKWLVDPPREGAFALAKALADLHQTPDLRGDWRPPQRIVYVSCNPATLARDAGLLVHQAGYRCVAAGVVNMFAHTAHVESMAVFELDPTRVPGQDAAPE
;
A
#
# COMPACT_ATOMS: atom_id res chain seq x y z
N VAL A 1 -5.73 -23.53 -13.74
CA VAL A 1 -7.15 -23.48 -13.34
C VAL A 1 -7.93 -22.86 -14.49
N LYS A 2 -8.95 -23.54 -14.99
CA LYS A 2 -9.89 -23.01 -15.98
C LYS A 2 -11.27 -22.89 -15.35
N LEU A 3 -12.04 -21.90 -15.76
CA LEU A 3 -13.47 -21.84 -15.44
C LEU A 3 -14.19 -23.05 -16.08
N LEU A 4 -15.17 -23.59 -15.39
CA LEU A 4 -16.01 -24.67 -15.93
C LEU A 4 -16.85 -24.18 -17.12
N ASP A 5 -17.21 -22.91 -17.09
CA ASP A 5 -17.93 -22.21 -18.17
C ASP A 5 -17.09 -20.99 -18.62
N GLU A 6 -16.43 -21.14 -19.77
CA GLU A 6 -15.62 -20.07 -20.39
C GLU A 6 -16.50 -18.98 -21.04
N SER A 7 -17.79 -19.27 -21.25
CA SER A 7 -18.78 -18.32 -21.76
C SER A 7 -19.47 -17.50 -20.65
N GLY A 8 -19.21 -17.84 -19.39
CA GLY A 8 -19.76 -17.13 -18.24
C GLY A 8 -19.19 -15.72 -18.06
N PRO A 9 -19.80 -14.91 -17.19
CA PRO A 9 -19.32 -13.57 -16.91
C PRO A 9 -17.92 -13.61 -16.29
N GLN A 10 -17.07 -12.67 -16.69
CA GLN A 10 -15.72 -12.54 -16.15
C GLN A 10 -15.79 -12.29 -14.63
N LEU A 11 -14.95 -13.01 -13.85
CA LEU A 11 -14.81 -12.75 -12.43
C LEU A 11 -14.29 -11.33 -12.20
N ALA A 12 -14.93 -10.59 -11.33
CA ALA A 12 -14.54 -9.22 -11.01
C ALA A 12 -14.82 -8.88 -9.54
N SER A 13 -13.93 -8.13 -8.95
CA SER A 13 -14.15 -7.42 -7.69
C SER A 13 -14.62 -6.00 -7.98
N ALA A 14 -15.52 -5.49 -7.18
CA ALA A 14 -16.07 -4.14 -7.37
C ALA A 14 -15.97 -3.32 -6.08
N LEU A 15 -15.58 -2.06 -6.25
CA LEU A 15 -15.57 -1.02 -5.23
C LEU A 15 -16.49 0.13 -5.68
N PRO A 16 -17.82 -0.03 -5.51
CA PRO A 16 -18.80 0.90 -6.07
C PRO A 16 -18.67 2.34 -5.56
N GLU A 17 -18.21 2.50 -4.32
CA GLU A 17 -17.98 3.82 -3.71
C GLU A 17 -16.99 4.67 -4.52
N PHE A 18 -16.05 4.02 -5.22
CA PHE A 18 -15.05 4.66 -6.07
C PHE A 18 -15.36 4.52 -7.57
N GLY A 19 -16.42 3.81 -7.92
CA GLY A 19 -16.73 3.47 -9.30
C GLY A 19 -15.65 2.59 -9.96
N ILE A 20 -15.04 1.67 -9.20
CA ILE A 20 -13.94 0.81 -9.64
C ILE A 20 -14.44 -0.63 -9.79
N THR A 21 -14.07 -1.25 -10.90
CA THR A 21 -14.29 -2.69 -11.16
C THR A 21 -12.97 -3.32 -11.61
N MET A 22 -12.58 -4.40 -10.99
CA MET A 22 -11.31 -5.09 -11.21
C MET A 22 -11.55 -6.54 -11.64
N PRO A 23 -11.56 -6.83 -12.93
CA PRO A 23 -11.52 -8.21 -13.43
C PRO A 23 -10.28 -8.95 -12.93
N PHE A 24 -10.45 -10.22 -12.59
CA PHE A 24 -9.37 -11.08 -12.13
C PHE A 24 -9.50 -12.50 -12.68
N LYS A 25 -8.40 -13.26 -12.65
CA LYS A 25 -8.38 -14.70 -12.97
C LYS A 25 -8.52 -15.52 -11.69
N PRO A 26 -8.98 -16.78 -11.76
CA PRO A 26 -9.06 -17.68 -10.60
C PRO A 26 -7.70 -17.91 -9.89
N THR A 27 -6.60 -17.62 -10.58
CA THR A 27 -5.23 -17.73 -10.05
C THR A 27 -4.71 -16.44 -9.43
N ASP A 28 -5.41 -15.32 -9.62
CA ASP A 28 -5.00 -14.04 -9.05
C ASP A 28 -5.41 -13.97 -7.57
N PHE A 29 -4.56 -13.38 -6.75
CA PHE A 29 -4.95 -13.12 -5.36
C PHE A 29 -6.02 -12.03 -5.31
N THR A 30 -7.09 -12.30 -4.55
CA THR A 30 -8.14 -11.33 -4.25
C THR A 30 -8.55 -11.46 -2.78
N GLN A 31 -9.05 -10.38 -2.20
CA GLN A 31 -9.59 -10.42 -0.84
C GLN A 31 -10.82 -11.34 -0.76
N VAL A 32 -10.77 -12.30 0.14
CA VAL A 32 -11.76 -13.39 0.23
C VAL A 32 -13.16 -12.94 0.65
N ASN A 33 -13.28 -11.78 1.30
CA ASN A 33 -14.53 -11.20 1.73
C ASN A 33 -14.77 -9.83 1.06
N PRO A 34 -15.51 -9.77 -0.05
CA PRO A 34 -15.71 -8.53 -0.79
C PRO A 34 -16.40 -7.43 0.02
N ALA A 35 -17.30 -7.77 0.95
CA ALA A 35 -18.00 -6.79 1.79
C ALA A 35 -17.02 -6.13 2.77
N ILE A 36 -16.19 -6.93 3.42
CA ILE A 36 -15.18 -6.41 4.35
C ILE A 36 -14.06 -5.70 3.58
N ASN A 37 -13.67 -6.17 2.38
CA ASN A 37 -12.69 -5.46 1.54
C ASN A 37 -13.14 -4.03 1.23
N ARG A 38 -14.41 -3.79 0.92
CA ARG A 38 -14.96 -2.42 0.72
C ARG A 38 -14.76 -1.56 1.97
N VAL A 39 -15.06 -2.09 3.14
CA VAL A 39 -14.85 -1.39 4.42
C VAL A 39 -13.37 -1.10 4.65
N LEU A 40 -12.49 -2.08 4.40
CA LEU A 40 -11.04 -1.97 4.55
C LEU A 40 -10.48 -0.87 3.65
N VAL A 41 -10.80 -0.91 2.35
CA VAL A 41 -10.35 0.10 1.37
C VAL A 41 -10.86 1.48 1.73
N THR A 42 -12.16 1.63 2.02
CA THR A 42 -12.74 2.92 2.43
C THR A 42 -12.05 3.46 3.67
N ARG A 43 -11.80 2.61 4.67
CA ARG A 43 -11.13 3.01 5.92
C ARG A 43 -9.69 3.43 5.65
N ALA A 44 -8.95 2.66 4.85
CA ALA A 44 -7.57 2.98 4.49
C ALA A 44 -7.46 4.34 3.79
N LEU A 45 -8.33 4.62 2.81
CA LEU A 45 -8.32 5.89 2.11
C LEU A 45 -8.68 7.08 3.02
N ARG A 46 -9.65 6.90 3.92
CA ARG A 46 -9.99 7.94 4.93
C ARG A 46 -8.82 8.23 5.86
N LEU A 47 -8.04 7.22 6.21
CA LEU A 47 -6.85 7.37 7.06
C LEU A 47 -5.66 7.91 6.26
N LEU A 48 -5.52 7.55 5.00
CA LEU A 48 -4.46 8.05 4.12
C LEU A 48 -4.64 9.55 3.81
N GLN A 49 -5.89 10.02 3.62
CA GLN A 49 -6.24 11.43 3.36
C GLN A 49 -5.48 12.02 2.16
N ALA A 50 -5.31 11.24 1.09
CA ALA A 50 -4.62 11.72 -0.11
C ALA A 50 -5.32 12.93 -0.74
N GLN A 51 -4.52 13.93 -1.17
CA GLN A 51 -4.99 15.16 -1.79
C GLN A 51 -4.59 15.23 -3.27
N LYS A 52 -5.31 16.04 -4.05
CA LYS A 52 -5.10 16.20 -5.50
C LYS A 52 -3.72 16.73 -5.92
N HIS A 53 -2.95 17.27 -5.00
CA HIS A 53 -1.59 17.75 -5.24
C HIS A 53 -0.51 16.80 -4.72
N GLU A 54 -0.92 15.66 -4.12
CA GLU A 54 -0.01 14.71 -3.49
C GLU A 54 0.24 13.52 -4.39
N ARG A 55 1.47 13.03 -4.35
CA ARG A 55 1.88 11.75 -4.90
C ARG A 55 1.79 10.68 -3.83
N VAL A 56 1.25 9.52 -4.18
CA VAL A 56 1.12 8.35 -3.30
C VAL A 56 1.84 7.16 -3.90
N ILE A 57 2.54 6.39 -3.08
CA ILE A 57 3.04 5.06 -3.46
C ILE A 57 2.22 4.01 -2.72
N ASP A 58 1.71 3.03 -3.50
CA ASP A 58 1.00 1.85 -3.03
C ASP A 58 1.93 0.63 -3.16
N TRP A 59 2.46 0.18 -2.04
CA TRP A 59 3.40 -0.92 -1.94
C TRP A 59 2.66 -2.25 -1.79
N PHE A 60 3.04 -3.27 -2.58
CA PHE A 60 2.35 -4.55 -2.70
C PHE A 60 0.95 -4.39 -3.30
N CYS A 61 0.86 -3.63 -4.38
CA CYS A 61 -0.42 -3.13 -4.89
C CYS A 61 -1.34 -4.19 -5.52
N GLY A 62 -0.87 -5.39 -5.77
CA GLY A 62 -1.64 -6.50 -6.34
C GLY A 62 -2.35 -6.13 -7.64
N LEU A 63 -3.66 -6.31 -7.68
CA LEU A 63 -4.53 -5.95 -8.82
C LEU A 63 -4.85 -4.46 -8.91
N GLY A 64 -4.36 -3.66 -7.97
CA GLY A 64 -4.73 -2.26 -7.82
C GLY A 64 -5.88 -2.01 -6.84
N ASN A 65 -6.08 -2.92 -5.86
CA ASN A 65 -7.19 -2.86 -4.90
C ASN A 65 -7.24 -1.56 -4.09
N PHE A 66 -6.07 -1.00 -3.74
CA PHE A 66 -5.95 0.33 -3.15
C PHE A 66 -5.53 1.39 -4.16
N THR A 67 -4.63 1.05 -5.11
CA THR A 67 -4.10 1.99 -6.11
C THR A 67 -5.19 2.71 -6.88
N LEU A 68 -6.16 1.98 -7.43
CA LEU A 68 -7.22 2.57 -8.25
C LEU A 68 -8.16 3.48 -7.44
N PRO A 69 -8.64 3.10 -6.24
CA PRO A 69 -9.34 4.01 -5.35
C PRO A 69 -8.51 5.25 -4.95
N ILE A 70 -7.22 5.10 -4.63
CA ILE A 70 -6.32 6.22 -4.31
C ILE A 70 -6.25 7.20 -5.48
N ALA A 71 -6.21 6.70 -6.72
CA ALA A 71 -6.17 7.52 -7.93
C ALA A 71 -7.42 8.40 -8.13
N THR A 72 -8.52 8.14 -7.40
CA THR A 72 -9.70 9.02 -7.40
C THR A 72 -9.49 10.31 -6.61
N THR A 73 -8.52 10.34 -5.68
CA THR A 73 -8.28 11.46 -4.74
C THR A 73 -6.88 12.04 -4.79
N ALA A 74 -5.87 11.25 -5.14
CA ALA A 74 -4.48 11.69 -5.25
C ALA A 74 -4.22 12.54 -6.52
N GLY A 75 -3.02 13.15 -6.57
CA GLY A 75 -2.51 13.83 -7.77
C GLY A 75 -1.75 12.91 -8.71
N GLU A 76 -1.04 11.93 -8.15
CA GLU A 76 -0.29 10.89 -8.86
C GLU A 76 -0.22 9.63 -8.00
N VAL A 77 -0.22 8.45 -8.61
CA VAL A 77 -0.08 7.17 -7.89
C VAL A 77 0.95 6.27 -8.57
N LEU A 78 1.83 5.69 -7.77
CA LEU A 78 2.73 4.63 -8.18
C LEU A 78 2.36 3.34 -7.42
N GLY A 79 1.93 2.31 -8.13
CA GLY A 79 1.73 0.96 -7.59
C GLY A 79 2.99 0.11 -7.81
N ILE A 80 3.49 -0.54 -6.77
CA ILE A 80 4.65 -1.44 -6.88
C ILE A 80 4.24 -2.83 -6.38
N GLU A 81 4.53 -3.85 -7.19
CA GLU A 81 4.11 -5.23 -6.96
C GLU A 81 5.22 -6.21 -7.35
N GLY A 82 5.35 -7.32 -6.62
CA GLY A 82 6.36 -8.34 -6.91
C GLY A 82 6.09 -9.18 -8.14
N SER A 83 4.82 -9.34 -8.53
CA SER A 83 4.39 -10.18 -9.64
C SER A 83 4.16 -9.39 -10.91
N GLU A 84 4.96 -9.66 -11.95
CA GLU A 84 4.74 -9.07 -13.29
C GLU A 84 3.34 -9.37 -13.85
N ALA A 85 2.79 -10.55 -13.55
CA ALA A 85 1.46 -10.92 -13.97
C ALA A 85 0.38 -10.06 -13.31
N LEU A 86 0.53 -9.74 -12.01
CA LEU A 86 -0.36 -8.84 -11.31
C LEU A 86 -0.19 -7.40 -11.79
N VAL A 87 1.03 -6.94 -12.05
CA VAL A 87 1.30 -5.62 -12.66
C VAL A 87 0.64 -5.49 -14.03
N ALA A 88 0.73 -6.52 -14.88
CA ALA A 88 0.04 -6.50 -16.17
C ALA A 88 -1.48 -6.41 -15.98
N ARG A 89 -2.02 -7.12 -14.97
CA ARG A 89 -3.45 -7.08 -14.63
C ARG A 89 -3.87 -5.71 -14.09
N SER A 90 -3.08 -5.12 -13.21
CA SER A 90 -3.39 -3.79 -12.65
C SER A 90 -3.40 -2.70 -13.74
N ARG A 91 -2.51 -2.78 -14.74
CA ARG A 91 -2.54 -1.90 -15.93
C ARG A 91 -3.81 -2.07 -16.76
N GLN A 92 -4.27 -3.32 -16.95
CA GLN A 92 -5.55 -3.60 -17.64
C GLN A 92 -6.73 -3.05 -16.84
N ASN A 93 -6.72 -3.24 -15.51
CA ASN A 93 -7.74 -2.70 -14.61
C ASN A 93 -7.76 -1.16 -14.63
N LEU A 94 -6.59 -0.51 -14.66
CA LEU A 94 -6.51 0.94 -14.82
C LEU A 94 -7.14 1.40 -16.13
N ALA A 95 -6.76 0.80 -17.26
CA ALA A 95 -7.30 1.15 -18.57
C ALA A 95 -8.84 0.98 -18.63
N LEU A 96 -9.36 -0.13 -18.07
CA LEU A 96 -10.80 -0.37 -17.97
C LEU A 96 -11.51 0.73 -17.16
N ASN A 97 -10.95 1.08 -16.01
CA ASN A 97 -11.56 2.05 -15.11
C ASN A 97 -11.34 3.51 -15.54
N GLN A 98 -10.39 3.77 -16.42
CA GLN A 98 -10.19 5.09 -17.03
C GLN A 98 -11.22 5.37 -18.13
N ALA A 99 -11.64 4.32 -18.85
CA ALA A 99 -12.58 4.44 -19.95
C ALA A 99 -13.96 4.91 -19.46
N GLY A 100 -14.51 5.93 -20.10
CA GLY A 100 -15.89 6.40 -19.87
C GLY A 100 -16.12 7.13 -18.53
N ARG A 101 -15.09 7.41 -17.73
CA ARG A 101 -15.26 8.20 -16.51
C ARG A 101 -15.42 9.69 -16.82
N SER A 102 -16.37 10.34 -16.14
CA SER A 102 -16.53 11.78 -16.20
C SER A 102 -15.40 12.52 -15.45
N ALA A 103 -14.90 11.92 -14.35
CA ALA A 103 -13.75 12.42 -13.60
C ALA A 103 -12.58 11.43 -13.79
N PRO A 104 -11.49 11.82 -14.47
CA PRO A 104 -10.36 10.93 -14.73
C PRO A 104 -9.67 10.52 -13.43
N LEU A 105 -9.12 9.31 -13.42
CA LEU A 105 -8.19 8.88 -12.39
C LEU A 105 -6.88 9.70 -12.51
N ALA A 106 -6.20 9.92 -11.40
CA ALA A 106 -4.88 10.53 -11.41
C ALA A 106 -3.90 9.75 -12.30
N PRO A 107 -2.87 10.38 -12.86
CA PRO A 107 -1.76 9.68 -13.48
C PRO A 107 -1.29 8.54 -12.58
N THR A 108 -1.34 7.32 -13.11
CA THR A 108 -1.05 6.10 -12.33
C THR A 108 -0.11 5.20 -13.11
N ALA A 109 0.97 4.82 -12.48
CA ALA A 109 1.96 3.89 -13.02
C ALA A 109 2.05 2.63 -12.16
N PHE A 110 2.47 1.51 -12.78
CA PHE A 110 2.71 0.25 -12.09
C PHE A 110 4.09 -0.30 -12.45
N VAL A 111 4.83 -0.75 -11.44
CA VAL A 111 6.19 -1.29 -11.57
C VAL A 111 6.26 -2.66 -10.91
N ALA A 112 6.88 -3.62 -11.61
CA ALA A 112 7.21 -4.92 -11.05
C ALA A 112 8.59 -4.86 -10.37
N ARG A 113 8.66 -5.29 -9.09
CA ARG A 113 9.90 -5.31 -8.32
C ARG A 113 9.79 -6.25 -7.12
N ASN A 114 10.88 -6.95 -6.79
CA ASN A 114 10.98 -7.72 -5.56
C ASN A 114 11.01 -6.77 -4.34
N LEU A 115 9.91 -6.71 -3.61
CA LEU A 115 9.75 -5.82 -2.46
C LEU A 115 10.40 -6.35 -1.17
N PHE A 116 10.87 -7.59 -1.18
CA PHE A 116 11.65 -8.17 -0.09
C PHE A 116 13.15 -7.83 -0.16
N GLU A 117 13.59 -7.18 -1.24
CA GLU A 117 14.98 -6.76 -1.48
C GLU A 117 15.10 -5.23 -1.57
N MET A 118 14.18 -4.48 -0.97
CA MET A 118 14.19 -3.02 -1.00
C MET A 118 15.43 -2.46 -0.32
N THR A 119 16.02 -1.44 -0.96
CA THR A 119 17.20 -0.72 -0.47
C THR A 119 16.93 0.79 -0.40
N PRO A 120 17.74 1.56 0.37
CA PRO A 120 17.70 3.01 0.37
C PRO A 120 17.78 3.64 -1.03
N ALA A 121 18.69 3.14 -1.86
CA ALA A 121 18.85 3.64 -3.24
C ALA A 121 17.60 3.45 -4.11
N MET A 122 16.89 2.33 -3.94
CA MET A 122 15.63 2.07 -4.65
C MET A 122 14.54 3.05 -4.21
N LEU A 123 14.44 3.35 -2.91
CA LEU A 123 13.47 4.35 -2.40
C LEU A 123 13.75 5.74 -2.98
N VAL A 124 15.02 6.14 -3.05
CA VAL A 124 15.42 7.42 -3.65
C VAL A 124 15.10 7.44 -5.14
N ALA A 125 15.35 6.35 -5.86
CA ALA A 125 15.06 6.22 -7.28
C ALA A 125 13.56 6.26 -7.61
N ASP A 126 12.70 5.76 -6.72
CA ASP A 126 11.24 5.85 -6.85
C ASP A 126 10.73 7.30 -6.68
N GLY A 127 11.55 8.17 -6.12
CA GLY A 127 11.23 9.57 -5.90
C GLY A 127 10.39 9.83 -4.65
N THR A 128 10.26 11.10 -4.33
CA THR A 128 9.47 11.55 -3.17
C THR A 128 7.97 11.31 -3.40
N ALA A 129 7.29 10.79 -2.38
CA ALA A 129 5.84 10.74 -2.30
C ALA A 129 5.40 11.18 -0.91
N GLN A 130 4.33 11.95 -0.83
CA GLN A 130 3.84 12.50 0.44
C GLN A 130 3.21 11.43 1.32
N LYS A 131 2.67 10.37 0.71
CA LYS A 131 1.96 9.31 1.44
C LYS A 131 2.25 7.93 0.88
N TRP A 132 2.27 6.96 1.77
CA TRP A 132 2.40 5.55 1.41
C TRP A 132 1.21 4.75 1.92
N LEU A 133 0.75 3.82 1.11
CA LEU A 133 -0.06 2.69 1.54
C LEU A 133 0.82 1.44 1.44
N VAL A 134 0.76 0.58 2.44
CA VAL A 134 1.57 -0.65 2.53
C VAL A 134 0.62 -1.80 2.89
N ASP A 135 0.47 -2.81 2.02
CA ASP A 135 -0.40 -3.97 2.23
C ASP A 135 0.38 -5.26 1.89
N PRO A 136 1.38 -5.64 2.70
CA PRO A 136 2.27 -6.75 2.39
C PRO A 136 1.62 -8.10 2.68
N PRO A 137 2.18 -9.19 2.14
CA PRO A 137 1.83 -10.54 2.56
C PRO A 137 2.21 -10.79 4.04
N ARG A 138 1.96 -12.02 4.53
CA ARG A 138 2.15 -12.39 5.94
C ARG A 138 3.55 -12.15 6.51
N GLU A 139 4.56 -12.12 5.63
CA GLU A 139 5.96 -11.85 5.97
C GLU A 139 6.21 -10.41 6.39
N GLY A 140 5.27 -9.51 6.09
CA GLY A 140 5.40 -8.07 6.33
C GLY A 140 6.28 -7.36 5.29
N ALA A 141 6.61 -6.11 5.55
CA ALA A 141 7.41 -5.25 4.67
C ALA A 141 8.75 -4.86 5.32
N PHE A 142 9.45 -5.83 5.92
CA PHE A 142 10.68 -5.57 6.69
C PHE A 142 11.73 -4.80 5.87
N ALA A 143 12.03 -5.25 4.65
CA ALA A 143 13.05 -4.60 3.81
C ALA A 143 12.68 -3.14 3.47
N LEU A 144 11.39 -2.88 3.22
CA LEU A 144 10.87 -1.53 2.96
C LEU A 144 11.01 -0.63 4.21
N ALA A 145 10.56 -1.11 5.37
CA ALA A 145 10.66 -0.38 6.65
C ALA A 145 12.13 -0.14 7.05
N LYS A 146 13.00 -1.14 6.83
CA LYS A 146 14.43 -1.03 7.09
C LYS A 146 15.10 -0.01 6.16
N ALA A 147 14.81 -0.04 4.87
CA ALA A 147 15.36 0.92 3.91
C ALA A 147 14.95 2.37 4.26
N LEU A 148 13.71 2.57 4.72
CA LEU A 148 13.24 3.88 5.18
C LEU A 148 13.95 4.32 6.46
N ALA A 149 14.17 3.40 7.41
CA ALA A 149 14.94 3.65 8.64
C ALA A 149 16.39 4.03 8.32
N ASP A 150 17.04 3.31 7.40
CA ASP A 150 18.41 3.60 6.99
C ASP A 150 18.54 4.98 6.34
N LEU A 151 17.58 5.38 5.50
CA LEU A 151 17.53 6.74 4.95
C LEU A 151 17.31 7.80 6.02
N HIS A 152 16.55 7.50 7.07
CA HIS A 152 16.38 8.44 8.19
C HIS A 152 17.67 8.62 8.97
N GLN A 153 18.39 7.53 9.23
CA GLN A 153 19.64 7.53 10.00
C GLN A 153 20.85 8.06 9.21
N THR A 154 20.79 8.01 7.86
CA THR A 154 21.87 8.47 6.99
C THR A 154 21.37 9.53 6.01
N PRO A 155 21.19 10.78 6.48
CA PRO A 155 20.61 11.86 5.67
C PRO A 155 21.34 12.14 4.37
N ASP A 156 22.64 11.94 4.31
CA ASP A 156 23.47 12.16 3.11
C ASP A 156 23.09 11.27 1.93
N LEU A 157 22.50 10.10 2.20
CA LEU A 157 22.01 9.19 1.16
C LEU A 157 20.73 9.68 0.46
N ARG A 158 20.03 10.65 1.06
CA ARG A 158 18.70 11.09 0.57
C ARG A 158 18.78 12.07 -0.59
N GLY A 159 19.78 12.95 -0.64
CA GLY A 159 19.77 14.10 -1.53
C GLY A 159 18.49 14.93 -1.32
N ASP A 160 17.78 15.22 -2.42
CA ASP A 160 16.49 15.94 -2.38
C ASP A 160 15.27 15.06 -2.06
N TRP A 161 15.45 13.75 -1.91
CA TRP A 161 14.37 12.86 -1.54
C TRP A 161 13.82 13.16 -0.13
N ARG A 162 12.52 13.07 0.03
CA ARG A 162 11.84 13.31 1.31
C ARG A 162 11.01 12.09 1.70
N PRO A 163 11.05 11.69 3.00
CA PRO A 163 10.22 10.60 3.50
C PRO A 163 8.73 10.95 3.42
N PRO A 164 7.84 9.96 3.31
CA PRO A 164 6.40 10.19 3.33
C PRO A 164 5.97 10.81 4.66
N GLN A 165 5.06 11.76 4.59
CA GLN A 165 4.51 12.40 5.80
C GLN A 165 3.57 11.47 6.56
N ARG A 166 2.93 10.55 5.83
CA ARG A 166 1.98 9.57 6.39
C ARG A 166 2.10 8.23 5.69
N ILE A 167 2.03 7.17 6.50
CA ILE A 167 2.00 5.77 6.06
C ILE A 167 0.74 5.14 6.64
N VAL A 168 -0.09 4.53 5.79
CA VAL A 168 -1.16 3.62 6.20
C VAL A 168 -0.68 2.21 5.91
N TYR A 169 -0.54 1.41 6.96
CA TYR A 169 -0.06 0.04 6.89
C TYR A 169 -1.21 -0.92 7.19
N VAL A 170 -1.58 -1.75 6.23
CA VAL A 170 -2.55 -2.84 6.35
C VAL A 170 -1.77 -4.14 6.54
N SER A 171 -2.26 -5.05 7.35
CA SER A 171 -1.55 -6.32 7.60
C SER A 171 -2.49 -7.43 8.06
N CYS A 172 -2.38 -8.58 7.41
CA CYS A 172 -3.04 -9.81 7.86
C CYS A 172 -2.27 -10.56 8.97
N ASN A 173 -1.13 -10.02 9.44
CA ASN A 173 -0.31 -10.60 10.50
C ASN A 173 0.13 -9.52 11.50
N PRO A 174 -0.55 -9.38 12.65
CA PRO A 174 -0.20 -8.38 13.67
C PRO A 174 1.23 -8.45 14.18
N ALA A 175 1.84 -9.65 14.20
CA ALA A 175 3.22 -9.82 14.70
C ALA A 175 4.24 -9.17 13.75
N THR A 176 4.07 -9.35 12.43
CA THR A 176 4.95 -8.69 11.45
C THR A 176 4.68 -7.18 11.38
N LEU A 177 3.42 -6.75 11.53
CA LEU A 177 3.10 -5.33 11.68
C LEU A 177 3.82 -4.73 12.89
N ALA A 178 3.81 -5.39 14.05
CA ALA A 178 4.48 -4.89 15.25
C ALA A 178 6.00 -4.79 15.05
N ARG A 179 6.63 -5.77 14.40
CA ARG A 179 8.06 -5.74 14.05
C ARG A 179 8.38 -4.55 13.14
N ASP A 180 7.64 -4.37 12.06
CA ASP A 180 7.88 -3.31 11.08
C ASP A 180 7.55 -1.93 11.68
N ALA A 181 6.51 -1.84 12.51
CA ALA A 181 6.18 -0.64 13.29
C ALA A 181 7.33 -0.23 14.23
N GLY A 182 8.02 -1.20 14.83
CA GLY A 182 9.21 -0.95 15.63
C GLY A 182 10.30 -0.21 14.84
N LEU A 183 10.56 -0.61 13.59
CA LEU A 183 11.50 0.11 12.71
C LEU A 183 11.00 1.52 12.38
N LEU A 184 9.72 1.66 12.02
CA LEU A 184 9.14 2.95 11.67
C LEU A 184 9.20 3.93 12.85
N VAL A 185 8.83 3.48 14.05
CA VAL A 185 8.72 4.32 15.24
C VAL A 185 10.09 4.61 15.85
N HIS A 186 10.96 3.62 16.00
CA HIS A 186 12.23 3.79 16.73
C HIS A 186 13.40 4.17 15.83
N GLN A 187 13.34 3.92 14.52
CA GLN A 187 14.49 4.12 13.63
C GLN A 187 14.21 5.01 12.42
N ALA A 188 12.95 5.15 11.99
CA ALA A 188 12.59 5.95 10.81
C ALA A 188 11.94 7.30 11.14
N GLY A 189 11.80 7.65 12.42
CA GLY A 189 11.29 8.95 12.87
C GLY A 189 9.77 9.11 12.78
N TYR A 190 9.01 8.02 12.81
CA TYR A 190 7.54 8.07 12.81
C TYR A 190 6.97 7.90 14.21
N ARG A 191 5.72 8.35 14.37
CA ARG A 191 4.85 8.02 15.52
C ARG A 191 3.64 7.26 15.01
N CYS A 192 3.20 6.23 15.74
CA CYS A 192 1.94 5.54 15.48
C CYS A 192 0.80 6.40 16.06
N VAL A 193 -0.09 6.90 15.19
CA VAL A 193 -1.17 7.80 15.59
C VAL A 193 -2.53 7.10 15.68
N ALA A 194 -2.66 5.95 15.04
CA ALA A 194 -3.86 5.11 15.11
C ALA A 194 -3.50 3.66 14.81
N ALA A 195 -4.17 2.74 15.47
CA ALA A 195 -4.13 1.32 15.13
C ALA A 195 -5.49 0.68 15.43
N GLY A 196 -5.83 -0.36 14.68
CA GLY A 196 -7.08 -1.09 14.86
C GLY A 196 -7.10 -2.39 14.09
N VAL A 197 -8.15 -3.18 14.30
CA VAL A 197 -8.33 -4.48 13.66
C VAL A 197 -9.65 -4.52 12.88
N VAL A 198 -9.66 -5.34 11.84
CA VAL A 198 -10.84 -5.64 11.01
C VAL A 198 -10.99 -7.16 10.93
N ASN A 199 -12.15 -7.67 11.25
CA ASN A 199 -12.43 -9.10 11.15
C ASN A 199 -12.77 -9.49 9.71
N MET A 200 -11.72 -9.69 8.90
CA MET A 200 -11.83 -10.15 7.50
C MET A 200 -12.17 -11.64 7.43
N PHE A 201 -11.67 -12.44 8.37
CA PHE A 201 -11.67 -13.89 8.34
C PHE A 201 -12.51 -14.42 9.51
N ALA A 202 -13.83 -14.21 9.45
CA ALA A 202 -14.76 -14.68 10.46
C ALA A 202 -14.56 -16.18 10.76
N HIS A 203 -14.64 -16.55 12.05
CA HIS A 203 -14.46 -17.93 12.56
C HIS A 203 -13.03 -18.49 12.41
N THR A 204 -12.03 -17.66 12.22
CA THR A 204 -10.61 -18.05 12.21
C THR A 204 -9.83 -17.22 13.25
N ALA A 205 -8.57 -17.63 13.51
CA ALA A 205 -7.66 -16.85 14.34
C ALA A 205 -6.98 -15.69 13.58
N HIS A 206 -7.31 -15.48 12.30
CA HIS A 206 -6.71 -14.45 11.48
C HIS A 206 -7.50 -13.15 11.58
N VAL A 207 -6.79 -12.05 11.74
CA VAL A 207 -7.36 -10.70 11.72
C VAL A 207 -6.58 -9.83 10.74
N GLU A 208 -7.29 -8.93 10.07
CA GLU A 208 -6.65 -7.80 9.41
C GLU A 208 -6.41 -6.70 10.44
N SER A 209 -5.25 -6.11 10.40
CA SER A 209 -4.89 -4.96 11.21
C SER A 209 -4.52 -3.78 10.32
N MET A 210 -4.71 -2.58 10.83
CA MET A 210 -4.36 -1.35 10.14
C MET A 210 -3.74 -0.40 11.14
N ALA A 211 -2.60 0.20 10.76
CA ALA A 211 -1.93 1.22 11.56
C ALA A 211 -1.62 2.45 10.70
N VAL A 212 -1.60 3.61 11.33
CA VAL A 212 -1.25 4.88 10.71
C VAL A 212 -0.04 5.44 11.41
N PHE A 213 0.96 5.76 10.60
CA PHE A 213 2.19 6.39 11.07
C PHE A 213 2.31 7.78 10.45
N GLU A 214 2.70 8.74 11.26
CA GLU A 214 3.01 10.11 10.82
C GLU A 214 4.47 10.42 11.12
N LEU A 215 5.12 11.07 10.17
CA LEU A 215 6.48 11.55 10.36
C LEU A 215 6.49 12.59 11.48
N ASP A 216 7.34 12.38 12.47
CA ASP A 216 7.52 13.30 13.58
C ASP A 216 8.73 14.20 13.29
N PRO A 217 8.50 15.48 12.96
CA PRO A 217 9.58 16.40 12.62
C PRO A 217 10.51 16.72 13.81
N THR A 218 10.11 16.38 15.03
CA THR A 218 10.91 16.64 16.24
C THR A 218 11.90 15.52 16.55
N ARG A 219 11.74 14.34 15.92
CA ARG A 219 12.66 13.21 16.09
C ARG A 219 13.91 13.38 15.23
N VAL A 220 15.01 13.62 15.89
CA VAL A 220 16.34 13.74 15.26
C VAL A 220 16.97 12.34 15.17
N PRO A 221 17.60 11.97 14.04
CA PRO A 221 18.33 10.71 13.93
C PRO A 221 19.32 10.49 15.07
N GLY A 222 19.31 9.31 15.69
CA GLY A 222 20.27 8.92 16.72
C GLY A 222 19.93 9.31 18.17
N GLN A 223 18.77 9.93 18.45
CA GLN A 223 18.39 10.28 19.83
C GLN A 223 17.57 9.22 20.57
N ASP A 224 17.03 8.23 19.87
CA ASP A 224 16.24 7.13 20.48
C ASP A 224 17.11 5.85 20.66
N ALA A 225 18.32 5.94 21.19
CA ALA A 225 18.95 4.76 21.76
C ALA A 225 18.11 4.35 22.98
N ALA A 226 17.51 3.15 22.92
CA ALA A 226 16.69 2.62 24.01
C ALA A 226 17.46 2.72 25.34
N PRO A 227 16.80 3.04 26.45
CA PRO A 227 17.41 2.81 27.75
C PRO A 227 17.63 1.29 27.89
N GLU A 228 18.82 0.89 28.29
CA GLU A 228 19.23 -0.46 28.64
C GLU A 228 18.29 -1.12 29.67
#